data_4c34a3658e72a4ca87b76012a379e8f7
#
_entry.id   4c34a3658e72a4ca87b76012a379e8f7
#
_cell.length_a   1.000
_cell.length_b   1.000
_cell.length_c   1.000
_cell.angle_alpha   90.00
_cell.angle_beta   90.00
_cell.angle_gamma   90.00
#
_symmetry.space_group_name_H-M   'P 1'
#
loop_
_entity.id
_entity.type
_entity.pdbx_description
1 polymer ?
#
loop_
_entity_poly.entity_id
_entity_poly.type
_entity_poly.pdbx_seq_one_letter_code
_entity_poly.pdbx_strand_id
1 'polypeptide(L)'
;MNQRREHRPLEGRRARIWYGGDYNPDQWPEEVWDEDVRLMVKAGVNLVSVGIFSWAKIEPREDMYDFGWLDRIIDNLGKAGIAVDLASATASPPMWLCQPGARQHWRPTSPVFCEYALKLCRAMAEHYKDNPYVVAWHVGNEYGCHNRFDYSEDAERAFQDWCEERYGTIEAVNDAWGTAFWAQHLNDFSEIVPPRFIGDGNFMNPGKLLDFKRFSSDALKSFYVAERDALAEITPEKPLTTNFMVSAGGSVLDYDDWGGEVDFVSNDHYFIPGEAHLDELAFSASLVDGISRKDPWFLMEHSTSAVNWRPINYRKEPGQLVRDSLAHVAMGADAVCYFQWRQSRSGAEKFHSAMLPHAGEDSQTFRDVCELGRDLGTLADEGLLGTKLAKSSVAIVFDYESEWASEHTATPTQNVHHVDEPLAWFRALADVGVTADVVPIRSNWDEYDVAILPSVYILSEENTRR
;
A
#
# COMPACT_ATOMS: atom_id res chain seq x y z
N MET A 1 -10.28 -20.58 4.47
CA MET A 1 -10.26 -19.32 3.69
C MET A 1 -11.09 -18.31 4.44
N ASN A 2 -10.50 -17.23 4.90
CA ASN A 2 -11.29 -16.08 5.39
C ASN A 2 -12.10 -15.55 4.20
N GLN A 3 -13.36 -15.23 4.44
CA GLN A 3 -14.21 -14.68 3.40
C GLN A 3 -13.71 -13.26 3.11
N ARG A 4 -13.32 -12.97 1.85
CA ARG A 4 -12.95 -11.62 1.42
C ARG A 4 -14.06 -10.63 1.76
N ARG A 5 -13.69 -9.41 2.15
CA ARG A 5 -14.66 -8.32 2.30
C ARG A 5 -15.29 -8.00 0.94
N GLU A 6 -16.54 -7.63 0.98
CA GLU A 6 -17.25 -7.14 -0.20
C GLU A 6 -16.68 -5.78 -0.59
N HIS A 7 -16.47 -5.57 -1.90
CA HIS A 7 -16.05 -4.27 -2.42
C HIS A 7 -17.06 -3.18 -2.09
N ARG A 8 -16.62 -2.12 -1.45
CA ARG A 8 -17.44 -0.95 -1.08
C ARG A 8 -16.82 0.31 -1.69
N PRO A 9 -17.34 0.77 -2.84
CA PRO A 9 -16.83 1.98 -3.48
C PRO A 9 -17.08 3.21 -2.60
N LEU A 10 -16.24 4.24 -2.78
CA LEU A 10 -16.50 5.54 -2.15
C LEU A 10 -17.74 6.18 -2.76
N GLU A 11 -18.73 6.46 -1.92
CA GLU A 11 -19.91 7.21 -2.32
C GLU A 11 -19.62 8.71 -2.25
N GLY A 12 -19.59 9.37 -3.40
CA GLY A 12 -19.40 10.81 -3.51
C GLY A 12 -20.68 11.55 -3.90
N ARG A 13 -20.76 12.83 -3.57
CA ARG A 13 -21.88 13.70 -3.97
C ARG A 13 -22.03 13.90 -5.48
N ARG A 14 -21.00 13.50 -6.27
CA ARG A 14 -21.02 13.51 -7.74
C ARG A 14 -20.24 12.31 -8.25
N ALA A 15 -20.77 11.68 -9.29
CA ALA A 15 -20.06 10.65 -10.05
C ALA A 15 -18.84 11.27 -10.74
N ARG A 16 -17.64 11.01 -10.24
CA ARG A 16 -16.36 11.50 -10.79
C ARG A 16 -15.28 10.47 -10.51
N ILE A 17 -14.29 10.41 -11.38
CA ILE A 17 -13.02 9.77 -11.05
C ILE A 17 -12.40 10.57 -9.90
N TRP A 18 -11.99 9.89 -8.84
CA TRP A 18 -11.39 10.55 -7.69
C TRP A 18 -10.02 11.11 -8.06
N TYR A 19 -9.74 12.35 -7.65
CA TYR A 19 -8.52 13.05 -8.02
C TYR A 19 -8.02 13.94 -6.90
N GLY A 20 -6.74 13.79 -6.54
CA GLY A 20 -6.11 14.59 -5.52
C GLY A 20 -4.82 14.00 -4.99
N GLY A 21 -4.69 13.88 -3.69
CA GLY A 21 -3.48 13.31 -3.06
C GLY A 21 -3.38 13.60 -1.57
N ASP A 22 -2.26 13.24 -1.00
CA ASP A 22 -1.96 13.48 0.40
C ASP A 22 -1.85 14.97 0.67
N TYR A 23 -2.59 15.42 1.66
CA TYR A 23 -2.54 16.80 2.11
C TYR A 23 -2.05 16.87 3.55
N ASN A 24 -0.91 17.53 3.74
CA ASN A 24 -0.22 17.70 5.00
C ASN A 24 -0.30 19.17 5.48
N PRO A 25 -1.49 19.69 5.85
CA PRO A 25 -1.69 21.09 6.25
C PRO A 25 -0.95 21.42 7.53
N ASP A 26 -0.66 20.46 8.37
CA ASP A 26 0.08 20.58 9.62
C ASP A 26 1.55 20.99 9.43
N GLN A 27 2.11 20.84 8.23
CA GLN A 27 3.43 21.34 7.86
C GLN A 27 3.46 22.84 7.54
N TRP A 28 2.29 23.48 7.42
CA TRP A 28 2.13 24.87 6.95
C TRP A 28 1.32 25.71 7.95
N PRO A 29 1.57 27.05 8.01
CA PRO A 29 0.71 27.95 8.78
C PRO A 29 -0.73 27.94 8.22
N GLU A 30 -1.72 28.19 9.09
CA GLU A 30 -3.14 28.14 8.72
C GLU A 30 -3.52 29.15 7.62
N GLU A 31 -2.78 30.26 7.52
CA GLU A 31 -2.97 31.30 6.49
C GLU A 31 -2.75 30.77 5.06
N VAL A 32 -2.06 29.61 4.90
CA VAL A 32 -1.80 28.97 3.60
C VAL A 32 -2.97 28.10 3.17
N TRP A 33 -3.81 27.63 4.08
CA TRP A 33 -4.85 26.64 3.81
C TRP A 33 -5.93 27.14 2.85
N ASP A 34 -6.34 28.40 2.95
CA ASP A 34 -7.33 28.99 2.04
C ASP A 34 -6.80 29.06 0.60
N GLU A 35 -5.51 29.37 0.43
CA GLU A 35 -4.85 29.31 -0.87
C GLU A 35 -4.79 27.89 -1.42
N ASP A 36 -4.44 26.92 -0.56
CA ASP A 36 -4.41 25.51 -0.94
C ASP A 36 -5.75 25.03 -1.46
N VAL A 37 -6.83 25.27 -0.73
CA VAL A 37 -8.20 24.90 -1.13
C VAL A 37 -8.60 25.59 -2.44
N ARG A 38 -8.29 26.88 -2.60
CA ARG A 38 -8.52 27.60 -3.86
C ARG A 38 -7.81 26.96 -5.05
N LEU A 39 -6.55 26.59 -4.86
CA LEU A 39 -5.73 25.94 -5.91
C LEU A 39 -6.16 24.49 -6.17
N MET A 40 -6.59 23.75 -5.15
CA MET A 40 -7.20 22.42 -5.32
C MET A 40 -8.44 22.49 -6.20
N VAL A 41 -9.35 23.43 -5.95
CA VAL A 41 -10.54 23.66 -6.78
C VAL A 41 -10.15 24.00 -8.22
N LYS A 42 -9.15 24.89 -8.40
CA LYS A 42 -8.62 25.25 -9.72
C LYS A 42 -8.07 24.04 -10.48
N ALA A 43 -7.43 23.11 -9.77
CA ALA A 43 -6.85 21.90 -10.32
C ALA A 43 -7.88 20.79 -10.57
N GLY A 44 -9.12 20.93 -10.12
CA GLY A 44 -10.16 19.90 -10.23
C GLY A 44 -10.07 18.81 -9.16
N VAL A 45 -9.28 19.01 -8.10
CA VAL A 45 -9.18 18.08 -6.97
C VAL A 45 -10.54 17.92 -6.29
N ASN A 46 -10.91 16.67 -5.99
CA ASN A 46 -12.18 16.30 -5.37
C ASN A 46 -12.05 15.33 -4.19
N LEU A 47 -10.85 14.81 -3.94
CA LEU A 47 -10.50 13.93 -2.82
C LEU A 47 -9.10 14.30 -2.30
N VAL A 48 -8.90 14.29 -0.99
CA VAL A 48 -7.57 14.34 -0.38
C VAL A 48 -7.50 13.42 0.82
N SER A 49 -6.34 12.78 1.02
CA SER A 49 -6.01 12.06 2.25
C SER A 49 -5.41 13.04 3.25
N VAL A 50 -5.93 13.07 4.47
CA VAL A 50 -5.50 14.03 5.51
C VAL A 50 -5.15 13.29 6.80
N GLY A 51 -4.09 13.74 7.45
CA GLY A 51 -3.74 13.29 8.81
C GLY A 51 -2.84 12.07 8.88
N ILE A 52 -2.30 11.56 7.76
CA ILE A 52 -1.50 10.32 7.70
C ILE A 52 -0.37 10.32 8.74
N PHE A 53 0.38 11.41 8.86
CA PHE A 53 1.54 11.53 9.76
C PHE A 53 1.27 12.44 10.97
N SER A 54 0.02 12.71 11.30
CA SER A 54 -0.34 13.80 12.22
C SER A 54 -0.61 13.36 13.66
N TRP A 55 -0.29 12.12 14.06
CA TRP A 55 -0.57 11.62 15.42
C TRP A 55 -0.06 12.57 16.51
N ALA A 56 1.20 13.02 16.40
CA ALA A 56 1.79 13.93 17.39
C ALA A 56 1.08 15.29 17.50
N LYS A 57 0.36 15.72 16.45
CA LYS A 57 -0.42 16.96 16.48
C LYS A 57 -1.86 16.72 16.95
N ILE A 58 -2.41 15.56 16.66
CA ILE A 58 -3.73 15.14 17.14
C ILE A 58 -3.68 14.81 18.64
N GLU A 59 -2.62 14.12 19.07
CA GLU A 59 -2.40 13.74 20.46
C GLU A 59 -1.01 14.20 20.93
N PRO A 60 -0.84 15.52 21.23
CA PRO A 60 0.46 16.09 21.61
C PRO A 60 1.02 15.55 22.93
N ARG A 61 0.16 14.99 23.77
CA ARG A 61 0.49 14.28 25.02
C ARG A 61 -0.48 13.13 25.19
N GLU A 62 -0.06 12.12 25.92
CA GLU A 62 -0.89 10.98 26.25
C GLU A 62 -2.29 11.40 26.76
N ASP A 63 -3.34 10.84 26.16
CA ASP A 63 -4.76 11.11 26.43
C ASP A 63 -5.23 12.57 26.25
N MET A 64 -4.45 13.40 25.56
CA MET A 64 -4.80 14.79 25.28
C MET A 64 -4.99 14.99 23.78
N TYR A 65 -6.23 14.91 23.30
CA TYR A 65 -6.56 15.08 21.88
C TYR A 65 -6.87 16.53 21.52
N ASP A 66 -6.30 17.00 20.40
CA ASP A 66 -6.58 18.31 19.78
C ASP A 66 -7.04 18.09 18.32
N PHE A 67 -8.34 18.01 18.13
CA PHE A 67 -8.95 17.91 16.81
C PHE A 67 -9.24 19.28 16.16
N GLY A 68 -9.12 20.39 16.88
CA GLY A 68 -9.60 21.69 16.44
C GLY A 68 -8.98 22.20 15.13
N TRP A 69 -7.72 21.92 14.88
CA TRP A 69 -7.05 22.26 13.62
C TRP A 69 -7.54 21.36 12.47
N LEU A 70 -7.76 20.07 12.75
CA LEU A 70 -8.21 19.09 11.77
C LEU A 70 -9.68 19.33 11.38
N ASP A 71 -10.51 19.70 12.34
CA ASP A 71 -11.90 20.12 12.09
C ASP A 71 -11.97 21.30 11.10
N ARG A 72 -11.12 22.33 11.31
CA ARG A 72 -11.11 23.51 10.44
C ARG A 72 -10.71 23.18 9.01
N ILE A 73 -9.69 22.32 8.81
CA ILE A 73 -9.28 21.97 7.46
C ILE A 73 -10.27 21.06 6.76
N ILE A 74 -10.85 20.07 7.46
CA ILE A 74 -11.91 19.20 6.90
C ILE A 74 -13.13 20.05 6.49
N ASP A 75 -13.52 21.00 7.33
CA ASP A 75 -14.61 21.94 7.03
C ASP A 75 -14.34 22.82 5.79
N ASN A 76 -13.12 23.34 5.66
CA ASN A 76 -12.72 24.16 4.50
C ASN A 76 -12.74 23.34 3.21
N LEU A 77 -12.20 22.13 3.23
CA LEU A 77 -12.21 21.18 2.11
C LEU A 77 -13.65 20.82 1.72
N GLY A 78 -14.45 20.40 2.69
CA GLY A 78 -15.83 19.98 2.45
C GLY A 78 -16.74 21.08 1.91
N LYS A 79 -16.58 22.32 2.39
CA LYS A 79 -17.29 23.50 1.85
C LYS A 79 -16.91 23.81 0.41
N ALA A 80 -15.68 23.50 0.03
CA ALA A 80 -15.19 23.63 -1.34
C ALA A 80 -15.59 22.46 -2.25
N GLY A 81 -16.25 21.41 -1.72
CA GLY A 81 -16.68 20.21 -2.45
C GLY A 81 -15.61 19.16 -2.61
N ILE A 82 -14.55 19.22 -1.80
CA ILE A 82 -13.47 18.25 -1.73
C ILE A 82 -13.77 17.27 -0.60
N ALA A 83 -13.83 15.98 -0.92
CA ALA A 83 -14.03 14.91 0.04
C ALA A 83 -12.72 14.58 0.79
N VAL A 84 -12.84 14.01 1.96
CA VAL A 84 -11.69 13.63 2.79
C VAL A 84 -11.66 12.13 3.00
N ASP A 85 -10.55 11.52 2.63
CA ASP A 85 -10.11 10.21 3.07
C ASP A 85 -9.27 10.41 4.34
N LEU A 86 -9.88 10.15 5.51
CA LEU A 86 -9.26 10.50 6.78
C LEU A 86 -8.37 9.38 7.28
N ALA A 87 -7.09 9.70 7.50
CA ALA A 87 -6.15 8.69 8.00
C ALA A 87 -6.32 8.43 9.50
N SER A 88 -6.03 7.18 9.92
CA SER A 88 -5.95 6.82 11.36
C SER A 88 -4.78 7.49 12.09
N ALA A 89 -3.85 8.12 11.35
CA ALA A 89 -2.64 8.78 11.80
C ALA A 89 -1.59 7.87 12.48
N THR A 90 -1.79 6.58 12.53
CA THR A 90 -0.96 5.61 13.27
C THR A 90 0.37 5.29 12.60
N ALA A 91 0.58 5.73 11.34
CA ALA A 91 1.81 5.55 10.60
C ALA A 91 3.05 6.20 11.25
N SER A 92 2.87 7.28 11.98
CA SER A 92 3.96 8.03 12.64
C SER A 92 3.66 8.26 14.12
N PRO A 93 4.06 7.34 15.01
CA PRO A 93 3.81 7.47 16.42
C PRO A 93 4.51 8.69 17.04
N PRO A 94 3.90 9.35 18.05
CA PRO A 94 4.45 10.53 18.70
C PRO A 94 5.66 10.19 19.55
N MET A 95 6.52 11.17 19.81
CA MET A 95 7.76 10.99 20.56
C MET A 95 7.56 10.57 22.01
N TRP A 96 6.39 10.86 22.60
CA TRP A 96 6.07 10.43 23.96
C TRP A 96 5.77 8.92 24.06
N LEU A 97 5.33 8.30 22.94
CA LEU A 97 5.10 6.86 22.84
C LEU A 97 6.37 6.10 22.40
N CYS A 98 7.21 6.74 21.58
CA CYS A 98 8.41 6.11 21.07
C CYS A 98 9.56 6.14 22.08
N GLN A 99 10.35 5.08 22.13
CA GLN A 99 11.66 5.15 22.79
C GLN A 99 12.59 6.10 22.03
N PRO A 100 13.56 6.76 22.70
CA PRO A 100 14.52 7.64 22.05
C PRO A 100 15.21 6.97 20.85
N GLY A 101 15.10 7.58 19.67
CA GLY A 101 15.68 7.07 18.42
C GLY A 101 14.77 6.15 17.59
N ALA A 102 13.60 5.76 18.09
CA ALA A 102 12.65 4.90 17.40
C ALA A 102 11.58 5.72 16.66
N ARG A 103 11.95 6.44 15.60
CA ARG A 103 10.97 7.08 14.72
C ARG A 103 10.43 6.10 13.68
N GLN A 104 9.13 6.20 13.37
CA GLN A 104 8.46 5.49 12.26
C GLN A 104 8.58 3.96 12.36
N HIS A 105 8.53 3.40 13.54
CA HIS A 105 8.61 1.96 13.73
C HIS A 105 7.29 1.40 14.22
N TRP A 106 6.55 0.81 13.30
CA TRP A 106 5.45 -0.07 13.60
C TRP A 106 5.99 -1.24 14.42
N ARG A 107 5.31 -1.50 15.51
CA ARG A 107 5.57 -2.70 16.31
C ARG A 107 4.28 -3.48 16.44
N PRO A 108 3.88 -4.22 15.40
CA PRO A 108 2.57 -4.87 15.31
C PRO A 108 2.35 -5.90 16.42
N THR A 109 3.42 -6.40 17.00
CA THR A 109 3.39 -7.39 18.09
C THR A 109 3.55 -6.76 19.48
N SER A 110 3.77 -5.44 19.59
CA SER A 110 3.88 -4.75 20.87
C SER A 110 2.50 -4.44 21.45
N PRO A 111 2.12 -5.01 22.59
CA PRO A 111 0.82 -4.72 23.21
C PRO A 111 0.63 -3.23 23.51
N VAL A 112 1.69 -2.55 23.96
CA VAL A 112 1.66 -1.12 24.28
C VAL A 112 1.40 -0.28 23.04
N PHE A 113 2.13 -0.53 21.93
CA PHE A 113 1.92 0.21 20.69
C PHE A 113 0.50 0.00 20.13
N CYS A 114 0.04 -1.26 20.09
CA CYS A 114 -1.30 -1.60 19.62
C CYS A 114 -2.39 -0.95 20.47
N GLU A 115 -2.25 -0.94 21.80
CA GLU A 115 -3.21 -0.31 22.72
C GLU A 115 -3.40 1.18 22.39
N TYR A 116 -2.30 1.94 22.24
CA TYR A 116 -2.36 3.38 21.95
C TYR A 116 -2.88 3.66 20.54
N ALA A 117 -2.49 2.87 19.54
CA ALA A 117 -2.99 3.01 18.17
C ALA A 117 -4.52 2.79 18.11
N LEU A 118 -5.03 1.72 18.73
CA LEU A 118 -6.47 1.45 18.78
C LEU A 118 -7.24 2.51 19.60
N LYS A 119 -6.64 3.08 20.62
CA LYS A 119 -7.21 4.17 21.39
C LYS A 119 -7.37 5.43 20.56
N LEU A 120 -6.33 5.77 19.77
CA LEU A 120 -6.41 6.88 18.80
C LEU A 120 -7.49 6.62 17.75
N CYS A 121 -7.50 5.43 17.13
CA CYS A 121 -8.52 5.07 16.12
C CYS A 121 -9.95 5.27 16.66
N ARG A 122 -10.24 4.79 17.86
CA ARG A 122 -11.56 4.99 18.48
C ARG A 122 -11.87 6.45 18.76
N ALA A 123 -10.90 7.23 19.27
CA ALA A 123 -11.10 8.65 19.55
C ALA A 123 -11.40 9.43 18.26
N MET A 124 -10.68 9.13 17.17
CA MET A 124 -10.93 9.74 15.86
C MET A 124 -12.29 9.31 15.30
N ALA A 125 -12.61 8.03 15.34
CA ALA A 125 -13.91 7.54 14.85
C ALA A 125 -15.08 8.19 15.59
N GLU A 126 -15.04 8.26 16.91
CA GLU A 126 -16.08 8.92 17.72
C GLU A 126 -16.22 10.41 17.39
N HIS A 127 -15.11 11.12 17.12
CA HIS A 127 -15.12 12.54 16.79
C HIS A 127 -15.68 12.81 15.39
N TYR A 128 -15.35 11.94 14.40
CA TYR A 128 -15.70 12.15 13.00
C TYR A 128 -16.86 11.29 12.46
N LYS A 129 -17.52 10.46 13.30
CA LYS A 129 -18.59 9.56 12.85
C LYS A 129 -19.70 10.27 12.06
N ASP A 130 -20.11 11.44 12.50
CA ASP A 130 -21.19 12.21 11.88
C ASP A 130 -20.69 13.26 10.87
N ASN A 131 -19.39 13.31 10.59
CA ASN A 131 -18.83 14.30 9.67
C ASN A 131 -19.14 13.89 8.21
N PRO A 132 -19.91 14.72 7.45
CA PRO A 132 -20.36 14.36 6.11
C PRO A 132 -19.27 14.50 5.03
N TYR A 133 -18.12 15.09 5.37
CA TYR A 133 -17.01 15.31 4.45
C TYR A 133 -15.98 14.19 4.50
N VAL A 134 -15.93 13.44 5.59
CA VAL A 134 -15.12 12.24 5.73
C VAL A 134 -15.85 11.08 5.06
N VAL A 135 -15.36 10.65 3.91
CA VAL A 135 -16.00 9.64 3.05
C VAL A 135 -15.40 8.25 3.19
N ALA A 136 -14.18 8.15 3.71
CA ALA A 136 -13.48 6.89 3.96
C ALA A 136 -12.46 7.04 5.09
N TRP A 137 -11.95 5.89 5.55
CA TRP A 137 -10.80 5.79 6.43
C TRP A 137 -9.60 5.22 5.68
N HIS A 138 -8.49 5.97 5.72
CA HIS A 138 -7.17 5.50 5.34
C HIS A 138 -6.47 4.95 6.58
N VAL A 139 -6.42 3.64 6.72
CA VAL A 139 -5.90 2.98 7.92
C VAL A 139 -4.39 2.81 7.81
N GLY A 140 -3.65 3.45 8.71
CA GLY A 140 -2.18 3.45 8.67
C GLY A 140 -1.61 4.14 7.42
N ASN A 141 -0.52 3.64 6.91
CA ASN A 141 0.09 4.02 5.62
C ASN A 141 1.21 3.04 5.26
N GLU A 142 1.20 2.48 4.04
CA GLU A 142 2.29 1.66 3.48
C GLU A 142 2.86 0.63 4.47
N TYR A 143 2.01 -0.23 5.03
CA TYR A 143 2.48 -1.23 6.01
C TYR A 143 3.69 -2.00 5.51
N GLY A 144 4.74 -2.05 6.31
CA GLY A 144 5.99 -2.72 5.99
C GLY A 144 7.00 -1.89 5.18
N CYS A 145 6.68 -0.66 4.74
CA CYS A 145 7.57 0.17 3.92
C CYS A 145 8.93 0.40 4.59
N HIS A 146 8.96 1.00 5.76
CA HIS A 146 10.21 1.33 6.47
C HIS A 146 10.60 0.28 7.52
N ASN A 147 9.66 -0.55 7.95
CA ASN A 147 9.86 -1.55 8.99
C ASN A 147 9.09 -2.83 8.69
N ARG A 148 9.63 -3.62 7.74
CA ARG A 148 9.05 -4.92 7.35
C ARG A 148 9.18 -5.96 8.46
N PHE A 149 10.28 -5.92 9.21
CA PHE A 149 10.65 -6.95 10.18
C PHE A 149 10.80 -6.39 11.58
N ASP A 150 10.15 -7.02 12.55
CA ASP A 150 10.32 -6.74 13.97
C ASP A 150 11.17 -7.85 14.61
N TYR A 151 12.26 -7.46 15.27
CA TYR A 151 13.18 -8.36 15.97
C TYR A 151 13.14 -8.16 17.49
N SER A 152 12.07 -7.55 18.00
CA SER A 152 11.87 -7.37 19.44
C SER A 152 11.57 -8.68 20.15
N GLU A 153 11.61 -8.67 21.50
CA GLU A 153 11.20 -9.81 22.31
C GLU A 153 9.71 -10.13 22.14
N ASP A 154 8.87 -9.12 21.89
CA ASP A 154 7.44 -9.33 21.61
C ASP A 154 7.27 -10.06 20.27
N ALA A 155 8.02 -9.66 19.23
CA ALA A 155 8.00 -10.33 17.95
C ALA A 155 8.58 -11.76 18.01
N GLU A 156 9.59 -11.99 18.85
CA GLU A 156 10.15 -13.33 19.05
C GLU A 156 9.09 -14.28 19.63
N ARG A 157 8.39 -13.86 20.70
CA ARG A 157 7.27 -14.63 21.27
C ARG A 157 6.14 -14.85 20.26
N ALA A 158 5.72 -13.81 19.59
CA ALA A 158 4.67 -13.92 18.58
C ALA A 158 5.06 -14.84 17.42
N PHE A 159 6.33 -14.89 17.02
CA PHE A 159 6.82 -15.82 15.99
C PHE A 159 6.84 -17.27 16.48
N GLN A 160 7.16 -17.49 17.75
CA GLN A 160 7.05 -18.81 18.37
C GLN A 160 5.60 -19.31 18.37
N ASP A 161 4.66 -18.48 18.83
CA ASP A 161 3.23 -18.77 18.83
C ASP A 161 2.70 -19.05 17.39
N TRP A 162 3.11 -18.24 16.42
CA TRP A 162 2.75 -18.42 15.02
C TRP A 162 3.26 -19.76 14.45
N CYS A 163 4.49 -20.15 14.79
CA CYS A 163 5.05 -21.46 14.40
C CYS A 163 4.29 -22.60 15.07
N GLU A 164 3.92 -22.47 16.35
CA GLU A 164 3.14 -23.49 17.06
C GLU A 164 1.75 -23.66 16.44
N GLU A 165 1.06 -22.56 16.12
CA GLU A 165 -0.23 -22.60 15.45
C GLU A 165 -0.15 -23.24 14.06
N ARG A 166 0.90 -22.92 13.28
CA ARG A 166 1.07 -23.41 11.91
C ARG A 166 1.45 -24.86 11.82
N TYR A 167 2.34 -25.34 12.71
CA TYR A 167 2.96 -26.65 12.62
C TYR A 167 2.44 -27.66 13.65
N GLY A 168 1.91 -27.20 14.75
CA GLY A 168 1.36 -28.01 15.84
C GLY A 168 2.41 -28.73 16.68
N THR A 169 3.56 -29.13 16.10
CA THR A 169 4.66 -29.78 16.85
C THR A 169 6.02 -29.25 16.41
N ILE A 170 7.01 -29.33 17.31
CA ILE A 170 8.37 -28.89 17.00
C ILE A 170 9.05 -29.81 15.97
N GLU A 171 8.68 -31.08 15.93
CA GLU A 171 9.17 -32.04 14.93
C GLU A 171 8.71 -31.60 13.53
N ALA A 172 7.47 -31.14 13.37
CA ALA A 172 6.97 -30.63 12.10
C ALA A 172 7.73 -29.36 11.64
N VAL A 173 8.11 -28.49 12.56
CA VAL A 173 9.00 -27.34 12.26
C VAL A 173 10.37 -27.84 11.81
N ASN A 174 10.96 -28.79 12.53
CA ASN A 174 12.27 -29.39 12.19
C ASN A 174 12.27 -30.02 10.79
N ASP A 175 11.21 -30.74 10.45
CA ASP A 175 11.06 -31.35 9.13
C ASP A 175 10.90 -30.29 8.04
N ALA A 176 10.03 -29.29 8.25
CA ALA A 176 9.76 -28.22 7.27
C ALA A 176 11.00 -27.34 7.01
N TRP A 177 11.79 -27.04 8.04
CA TRP A 177 12.99 -26.22 7.91
C TRP A 177 14.26 -27.04 7.59
N GLY A 178 14.22 -28.38 7.69
CA GLY A 178 15.38 -29.22 7.48
C GLY A 178 16.50 -28.97 8.49
N THR A 179 16.16 -28.82 9.76
CA THR A 179 17.06 -28.38 10.84
C THR A 179 18.16 -29.35 11.22
N ALA A 180 18.16 -30.59 10.66
CA ALA A 180 19.27 -31.49 10.81
C ALA A 180 20.59 -30.93 10.24
N PHE A 181 20.52 -29.95 9.32
CA PHE A 181 21.68 -29.29 8.75
C PHE A 181 22.38 -28.42 9.81
N TRP A 182 23.67 -28.58 10.01
CA TRP A 182 24.53 -27.82 10.93
C TRP A 182 24.00 -27.69 12.36
N ALA A 183 23.42 -28.78 12.88
CA ALA A 183 22.91 -28.84 14.26
C ALA A 183 21.89 -27.72 14.61
N GLN A 184 21.02 -27.38 13.67
CA GLN A 184 19.97 -26.40 13.86
C GLN A 184 18.71 -27.01 14.49
N HIS A 185 18.74 -28.29 14.89
CA HIS A 185 17.60 -29.01 15.48
C HIS A 185 17.07 -28.32 16.70
N LEU A 186 15.73 -28.16 16.75
CA LEU A 186 15.00 -27.53 17.81
C LEU A 186 14.30 -28.60 18.66
N ASN A 187 14.28 -28.43 19.98
CA ASN A 187 13.61 -29.34 20.90
C ASN A 187 12.30 -28.75 21.46
N ASP A 188 12.14 -27.43 21.37
CA ASP A 188 10.99 -26.72 21.92
C ASP A 188 10.76 -25.42 21.13
N PHE A 189 9.50 -24.96 21.06
CA PHE A 189 9.16 -23.71 20.37
C PHE A 189 9.88 -22.48 20.92
N SER A 190 10.20 -22.47 22.21
CA SER A 190 10.97 -21.39 22.84
C SER A 190 12.41 -21.24 22.33
N GLU A 191 12.94 -22.24 21.60
CA GLU A 191 14.25 -22.17 20.95
C GLU A 191 14.17 -21.45 19.58
N ILE A 192 12.97 -21.16 19.07
CA ILE A 192 12.77 -20.42 17.85
C ILE A 192 13.07 -18.94 18.09
N VAL A 193 14.00 -18.39 17.33
CA VAL A 193 14.33 -16.96 17.34
C VAL A 193 14.18 -16.39 15.92
N PRO A 194 13.81 -15.11 15.76
CA PRO A 194 13.81 -14.44 14.48
C PRO A 194 15.15 -14.59 13.75
N PRO A 195 15.18 -14.68 12.41
CA PRO A 195 16.41 -14.84 11.64
C PRO A 195 17.25 -13.56 11.67
N ARG A 196 18.08 -13.42 12.71
CA ARG A 196 19.02 -12.31 12.84
C ARG A 196 20.26 -12.61 12.01
N PHE A 197 20.60 -11.68 11.10
CA PHE A 197 21.81 -11.83 10.27
C PHE A 197 23.05 -11.62 11.15
N ILE A 198 23.77 -12.71 11.39
CA ILE A 198 25.07 -12.71 12.07
C ILE A 198 26.12 -13.17 11.06
N GLY A 199 27.18 -12.42 10.90
CA GLY A 199 28.19 -12.68 9.89
C GLY A 199 27.74 -12.21 8.49
N ASP A 200 27.99 -13.04 7.46
CA ASP A 200 27.65 -12.73 6.08
C ASP A 200 26.20 -13.07 5.67
N GLY A 201 25.46 -13.73 6.55
CA GLY A 201 24.04 -14.07 6.34
C GLY A 201 23.76 -15.14 5.27
N ASN A 202 24.78 -15.62 4.53
CA ASN A 202 24.60 -16.49 3.37
C ASN A 202 24.06 -17.89 3.69
N PHE A 203 24.15 -18.32 4.92
CA PHE A 203 23.79 -19.68 5.36
C PHE A 203 22.62 -19.69 6.34
N MET A 204 21.79 -18.65 6.34
CA MET A 204 20.53 -18.66 7.08
C MET A 204 19.62 -19.77 6.54
N ASN A 205 18.90 -20.44 7.45
CA ASN A 205 17.93 -21.46 7.06
C ASN A 205 16.83 -20.89 6.16
N PRO A 206 16.66 -21.37 4.91
CA PRO A 206 15.71 -20.79 3.95
C PRO A 206 14.26 -20.99 4.36
N GLY A 207 13.90 -22.13 4.97
CA GLY A 207 12.55 -22.36 5.48
C GLY A 207 12.18 -21.40 6.60
N LYS A 208 13.09 -21.18 7.55
CA LYS A 208 12.93 -20.20 8.63
C LYS A 208 12.81 -18.77 8.10
N LEU A 209 13.61 -18.40 7.09
CA LEU A 209 13.53 -17.07 6.47
C LEU A 209 12.18 -16.84 5.80
N LEU A 210 11.70 -17.83 5.05
CA LEU A 210 10.39 -17.76 4.40
C LEU A 210 9.27 -17.62 5.43
N ASP A 211 9.29 -18.43 6.47
CA ASP A 211 8.28 -18.36 7.53
C ASP A 211 8.33 -17.07 8.32
N PHE A 212 9.50 -16.49 8.52
CA PHE A 212 9.59 -15.17 9.15
C PHE A 212 9.03 -14.03 8.26
N LYS A 213 9.15 -14.15 6.93
CA LYS A 213 8.51 -13.24 5.99
C LYS A 213 6.98 -13.40 6.02
N ARG A 214 6.47 -14.64 6.06
CA ARG A 214 5.04 -14.96 6.24
C ARG A 214 4.51 -14.37 7.54
N PHE A 215 5.16 -14.71 8.65
CA PHE A 215 4.83 -14.17 9.98
C PHE A 215 4.81 -12.64 9.99
N SER A 216 5.80 -11.99 9.38
CA SER A 216 5.88 -10.53 9.36
C SER A 216 4.71 -9.90 8.59
N SER A 217 4.31 -10.49 7.47
CA SER A 217 3.11 -10.07 6.72
C SER A 217 1.83 -10.30 7.53
N ASP A 218 1.69 -11.45 8.19
CA ASP A 218 0.54 -11.80 9.01
C ASP A 218 0.42 -10.92 10.27
N ALA A 219 1.54 -10.60 10.92
CA ALA A 219 1.57 -9.74 12.10
C ALA A 219 1.14 -8.30 11.76
N LEU A 220 1.67 -7.75 10.67
CA LEU A 220 1.25 -6.43 10.18
C LEU A 220 -0.23 -6.42 9.76
N LYS A 221 -0.70 -7.50 9.08
CA LYS A 221 -2.11 -7.64 8.71
C LYS A 221 -3.02 -7.72 9.94
N SER A 222 -2.63 -8.46 10.96
CA SER A 222 -3.39 -8.57 12.21
C SER A 222 -3.52 -7.20 12.90
N PHE A 223 -2.46 -6.39 12.85
CA PHE A 223 -2.49 -5.04 13.37
C PHE A 223 -3.42 -4.14 12.55
N TYR A 224 -3.31 -4.15 11.21
CA TYR A 224 -4.24 -3.45 10.31
C TYR A 224 -5.70 -3.83 10.59
N VAL A 225 -5.99 -5.12 10.71
CA VAL A 225 -7.35 -5.64 11.00
C VAL A 225 -7.87 -5.10 12.32
N ALA A 226 -7.03 -5.04 13.35
CA ALA A 226 -7.42 -4.49 14.65
C ALA A 226 -7.77 -2.99 14.58
N GLU A 227 -6.97 -2.19 13.84
CA GLU A 227 -7.26 -0.77 13.62
C GLU A 227 -8.53 -0.58 12.79
N ARG A 228 -8.67 -1.32 11.67
CA ARG A 228 -9.86 -1.33 10.83
C ARG A 228 -11.12 -1.63 11.64
N ASP A 229 -11.08 -2.68 12.45
CA ASP A 229 -12.25 -3.12 13.22
C ASP A 229 -12.61 -2.10 14.32
N ALA A 230 -11.61 -1.45 14.93
CA ALA A 230 -11.85 -0.38 15.89
C ALA A 230 -12.53 0.86 15.25
N LEU A 231 -12.22 1.17 14.00
CA LEU A 231 -12.89 2.23 13.24
C LEU A 231 -14.28 1.80 12.77
N ALA A 232 -14.41 0.57 12.22
CA ALA A 232 -15.66 0.03 11.69
C ALA A 232 -16.73 -0.20 12.78
N GLU A 233 -16.34 -0.50 14.02
CA GLU A 233 -17.27 -0.62 15.16
C GLU A 233 -18.07 0.66 15.38
N ILE A 234 -17.47 1.82 15.13
CA ILE A 234 -18.05 3.14 15.38
C ILE A 234 -18.66 3.74 14.10
N THR A 235 -18.03 3.48 12.95
CA THR A 235 -18.40 4.04 11.65
C THR A 235 -18.60 2.95 10.58
N PRO A 236 -19.55 2.02 10.78
CA PRO A 236 -19.71 0.86 9.88
C PRO A 236 -20.10 1.21 8.44
N GLU A 237 -20.61 2.43 8.22
CA GLU A 237 -21.00 2.91 6.89
C GLU A 237 -19.82 3.45 6.08
N LYS A 238 -18.70 3.82 6.73
CA LYS A 238 -17.53 4.37 6.03
C LYS A 238 -16.64 3.25 5.51
N PRO A 239 -16.31 3.22 4.20
CA PRO A 239 -15.33 2.28 3.66
C PRO A 239 -13.95 2.48 4.27
N LEU A 240 -13.19 1.39 4.37
CA LEU A 240 -11.82 1.40 4.93
C LEU A 240 -10.84 0.79 3.93
N THR A 241 -9.72 1.45 3.76
CA THR A 241 -8.60 0.97 2.94
C THR A 241 -7.26 1.23 3.62
N THR A 242 -6.21 0.72 3.03
CA THR A 242 -4.82 1.13 3.25
C THR A 242 -4.07 1.01 1.93
N ASN A 243 -3.06 1.83 1.73
CA ASN A 243 -2.30 1.85 0.51
C ASN A 243 -1.28 0.69 0.45
N PHE A 244 -1.35 -0.07 -0.63
CA PHE A 244 -0.40 -1.14 -0.95
C PHE A 244 0.78 -0.57 -1.75
N MET A 245 1.85 -1.33 -1.87
CA MET A 245 3.03 -0.98 -2.67
C MET A 245 3.27 -2.05 -3.74
N VAL A 246 2.23 -2.40 -4.50
CA VAL A 246 2.31 -3.38 -5.57
C VAL A 246 3.09 -2.79 -6.75
N SER A 247 4.23 -3.36 -7.06
CA SER A 247 5.10 -2.93 -8.15
C SER A 247 5.85 -4.14 -8.75
N ALA A 248 6.57 -3.91 -9.84
CA ALA A 248 7.50 -4.89 -10.40
C ALA A 248 8.84 -4.96 -9.62
N GLY A 249 8.88 -4.53 -8.37
CA GLY A 249 10.00 -4.65 -7.44
C GLY A 249 9.59 -5.43 -6.20
N GLY A 250 10.53 -5.95 -5.43
CA GLY A 250 10.29 -6.89 -4.34
C GLY A 250 9.14 -6.56 -3.39
N SER A 251 8.26 -7.51 -3.14
CA SER A 251 7.05 -7.35 -2.35
C SER A 251 7.32 -7.49 -0.85
N VAL A 252 6.87 -6.51 -0.07
CA VAL A 252 7.04 -6.53 1.40
C VAL A 252 5.97 -7.36 2.10
N LEU A 253 4.77 -7.44 1.53
CA LEU A 253 3.58 -8.13 2.06
C LEU A 253 2.98 -9.06 1.00
N ASP A 254 2.16 -10.00 1.43
CA ASP A 254 1.31 -10.79 0.54
C ASP A 254 0.03 -9.99 0.23
N TYR A 255 0.10 -9.12 -0.76
CA TYR A 255 -1.01 -8.21 -1.08
C TYR A 255 -2.28 -8.91 -1.58
N ASP A 256 -2.19 -10.16 -2.04
CA ASP A 256 -3.41 -10.93 -2.35
C ASP A 256 -4.19 -11.29 -1.09
N ASP A 257 -3.50 -11.68 -0.03
CA ASP A 257 -4.10 -11.98 1.27
C ASP A 257 -4.64 -10.68 1.91
N TRP A 258 -3.85 -9.62 1.89
CA TRP A 258 -4.26 -8.30 2.39
C TRP A 258 -5.45 -7.71 1.62
N GLY A 259 -5.51 -7.90 0.30
CA GLY A 259 -6.63 -7.43 -0.53
C GLY A 259 -7.99 -8.02 -0.14
N GLY A 260 -8.00 -9.11 0.64
CA GLY A 260 -9.22 -9.66 1.24
C GLY A 260 -9.74 -8.89 2.45
N GLU A 261 -8.93 -8.02 3.04
CA GLU A 261 -9.23 -7.33 4.30
C GLU A 261 -9.62 -5.86 4.12
N VAL A 262 -9.49 -5.30 2.92
CA VAL A 262 -9.87 -3.92 2.59
C VAL A 262 -11.24 -3.85 1.93
N ASP A 263 -11.95 -2.73 2.08
CA ASP A 263 -13.23 -2.50 1.41
C ASP A 263 -13.04 -2.13 -0.07
N PHE A 264 -11.93 -1.52 -0.41
CA PHE A 264 -11.44 -1.32 -1.78
C PHE A 264 -9.91 -1.33 -1.80
N VAL A 265 -9.33 -1.86 -2.87
CA VAL A 265 -7.87 -1.92 -3.02
C VAL A 265 -7.35 -0.54 -3.41
N SER A 266 -6.33 -0.07 -2.71
CA SER A 266 -5.57 1.12 -3.09
C SER A 266 -4.08 0.80 -3.16
N ASN A 267 -3.35 1.48 -4.05
CA ASN A 267 -1.96 1.18 -4.36
C ASN A 267 -1.13 2.43 -4.59
N ASP A 268 0.11 2.38 -4.14
CA ASP A 268 1.12 3.38 -4.40
C ASP A 268 2.06 2.87 -5.47
N HIS A 269 2.30 3.69 -6.48
CA HIS A 269 3.09 3.25 -7.60
C HIS A 269 4.14 4.27 -8.03
N TYR A 270 5.39 4.00 -7.66
CA TYR A 270 6.55 4.85 -7.94
C TYR A 270 7.55 4.13 -8.85
N PHE A 271 7.30 4.10 -10.14
CA PHE A 271 8.24 3.55 -11.11
C PHE A 271 9.39 4.52 -11.45
N ILE A 272 10.43 4.02 -12.11
CA ILE A 272 11.52 4.86 -12.61
C ILE A 272 11.14 5.35 -14.02
N PRO A 273 10.97 6.67 -14.25
CA PRO A 273 10.72 7.19 -15.59
C PRO A 273 11.83 6.80 -16.58
N GLY A 274 11.47 6.18 -17.69
CA GLY A 274 12.42 5.70 -18.70
C GLY A 274 11.70 5.06 -19.88
N GLU A 275 12.42 4.42 -20.81
CA GLU A 275 11.84 3.83 -22.01
C GLU A 275 10.87 2.67 -21.73
N ALA A 276 11.18 1.85 -20.72
CA ALA A 276 10.40 0.65 -20.38
C ALA A 276 9.39 0.85 -19.23
N HIS A 277 9.20 2.07 -18.72
CA HIS A 277 8.36 2.29 -17.55
C HIS A 277 6.87 2.01 -17.76
N LEU A 278 6.37 2.10 -18.98
CA LEU A 278 4.97 1.79 -19.29
C LEU A 278 4.68 0.29 -19.18
N ASP A 279 5.65 -0.57 -19.46
CA ASP A 279 5.49 -2.01 -19.29
C ASP A 279 5.40 -2.36 -17.77
N GLU A 280 6.26 -1.75 -16.98
CA GLU A 280 6.22 -1.88 -15.52
C GLU A 280 4.89 -1.35 -14.96
N LEU A 281 4.47 -0.17 -15.40
CA LEU A 281 3.20 0.43 -15.01
C LEU A 281 2.03 -0.50 -15.32
N ALA A 282 1.93 -0.98 -16.58
CA ALA A 282 0.84 -1.82 -17.01
C ALA A 282 0.82 -3.18 -16.30
N PHE A 283 2.00 -3.79 -16.10
CA PHE A 283 2.14 -5.04 -15.34
C PHE A 283 1.67 -4.88 -13.90
N SER A 284 2.17 -3.86 -13.20
CA SER A 284 1.83 -3.62 -11.79
C SER A 284 0.35 -3.26 -11.63
N ALA A 285 -0.19 -2.40 -12.49
CA ALA A 285 -1.60 -2.06 -12.48
C ALA A 285 -2.49 -3.28 -12.79
N SER A 286 -2.09 -4.18 -13.68
CA SER A 286 -2.79 -5.43 -13.96
C SER A 286 -2.77 -6.37 -12.73
N LEU A 287 -1.66 -6.43 -11.98
CA LEU A 287 -1.60 -7.20 -10.75
C LEU A 287 -2.50 -6.60 -9.66
N VAL A 288 -2.57 -5.27 -9.53
CA VAL A 288 -3.51 -4.59 -8.61
C VAL A 288 -4.96 -4.92 -8.98
N ASP A 289 -5.30 -4.86 -10.26
CA ASP A 289 -6.62 -5.24 -10.79
C ASP A 289 -6.93 -6.74 -10.50
N GLY A 290 -5.93 -7.61 -10.60
CA GLY A 290 -6.03 -9.02 -10.19
C GLY A 290 -6.25 -9.20 -8.68
N ILE A 291 -5.59 -8.42 -7.83
CA ILE A 291 -5.78 -8.39 -6.37
C ILE A 291 -7.18 -7.89 -6.02
N SER A 292 -7.67 -6.86 -6.70
CA SER A 292 -9.01 -6.30 -6.52
C SER A 292 -10.13 -7.21 -7.08
N ARG A 293 -9.77 -8.30 -7.78
CA ARG A 293 -10.73 -9.20 -8.45
C ARG A 293 -11.57 -8.49 -9.51
N LYS A 294 -10.95 -7.59 -10.25
CA LYS A 294 -11.61 -6.76 -11.29
C LYS A 294 -12.60 -5.74 -10.74
N ASP A 295 -12.61 -5.48 -9.44
CA ASP A 295 -13.28 -4.31 -8.90
C ASP A 295 -12.40 -3.07 -9.10
N PRO A 296 -13.00 -1.89 -9.30
CA PRO A 296 -12.24 -0.66 -9.43
C PRO A 296 -11.30 -0.44 -8.24
N TRP A 297 -10.09 0.00 -8.51
CA TRP A 297 -9.06 0.21 -7.50
C TRP A 297 -8.55 1.66 -7.50
N PHE A 298 -7.86 2.08 -6.46
CA PHE A 298 -7.35 3.44 -6.31
C PHE A 298 -5.84 3.50 -6.51
N LEU A 299 -5.37 4.37 -7.40
CA LEU A 299 -3.99 4.85 -7.35
C LEU A 299 -3.92 5.87 -6.22
N MET A 300 -3.49 5.43 -5.02
CA MET A 300 -3.53 6.25 -3.81
C MET A 300 -2.33 7.19 -3.74
N GLU A 301 -1.16 6.73 -4.15
CA GLU A 301 0.02 7.56 -4.26
C GLU A 301 0.74 7.35 -5.59
N HIS A 302 1.23 8.44 -6.13
CA HIS A 302 2.09 8.51 -7.30
C HIS A 302 2.92 9.79 -7.25
N SER A 303 4.03 9.86 -7.98
CA SER A 303 4.80 11.09 -8.04
C SER A 303 4.36 11.97 -9.21
N THR A 304 4.21 13.27 -8.96
CA THR A 304 3.96 14.24 -10.03
C THR A 304 5.18 14.47 -10.94
N SER A 305 6.38 14.27 -10.40
CA SER A 305 7.66 14.35 -11.10
C SER A 305 8.71 13.51 -10.39
N ALA A 306 9.85 14.07 -10.00
CA ALA A 306 10.92 13.35 -9.33
C ALA A 306 10.55 12.98 -7.88
N VAL A 307 10.87 11.78 -7.48
CA VAL A 307 10.97 11.37 -6.07
C VAL A 307 12.30 11.87 -5.49
N ASN A 308 12.63 11.59 -4.22
CA ASN A 308 13.86 12.07 -3.61
C ASN A 308 14.68 11.00 -2.86
N TRP A 309 14.25 9.74 -2.88
CA TRP A 309 14.90 8.64 -2.13
C TRP A 309 15.79 7.73 -2.98
N ARG A 310 15.88 7.94 -4.29
CA ARG A 310 16.73 7.14 -5.19
C ARG A 310 18.12 7.77 -5.30
N PRO A 311 19.15 7.00 -5.67
CA PRO A 311 20.47 7.54 -5.97
C PRO A 311 20.45 8.60 -7.09
N ILE A 312 19.55 8.42 -8.08
CA ILE A 312 19.28 9.39 -9.14
C ILE A 312 17.77 9.53 -9.27
N ASN A 313 17.28 10.75 -9.11
CA ASN A 313 15.85 11.06 -9.17
C ASN A 313 15.53 11.76 -10.50
N TYR A 314 14.85 11.03 -11.39
CA TYR A 314 14.47 11.54 -12.71
C TYR A 314 13.17 12.34 -12.61
N ARG A 315 13.17 13.52 -13.24
CA ARG A 315 11.94 14.28 -13.43
C ARG A 315 11.08 13.64 -14.55
N LYS A 316 9.79 13.89 -14.51
CA LYS A 316 8.91 13.64 -15.65
C LYS A 316 9.01 14.78 -16.66
N GLU A 317 8.96 14.44 -17.95
CA GLU A 317 8.85 15.42 -19.01
C GLU A 317 7.41 16.01 -19.07
N PRO A 318 7.23 17.20 -19.65
CA PRO A 318 5.89 17.79 -19.84
C PRO A 318 4.92 16.82 -20.51
N GLY A 319 3.71 16.68 -19.95
CA GLY A 319 2.67 15.73 -20.40
C GLY A 319 2.87 14.28 -19.95
N GLN A 320 4.04 13.91 -19.42
CA GLN A 320 4.28 12.55 -18.95
C GLN A 320 3.44 12.23 -17.70
N LEU A 321 3.24 13.20 -16.80
CA LEU A 321 2.33 13.06 -15.66
C LEU A 321 0.92 12.68 -16.13
N VAL A 322 0.38 13.39 -17.08
CA VAL A 322 -0.97 13.16 -17.64
C VAL A 322 -1.05 11.78 -18.28
N ARG A 323 -0.10 11.46 -19.16
CA ARG A 323 -0.05 10.15 -19.84
C ARG A 323 0.00 8.99 -18.86
N ASP A 324 0.91 9.03 -17.88
CA ASP A 324 1.12 7.93 -16.93
C ASP A 324 -0.11 7.75 -16.02
N SER A 325 -0.75 8.85 -15.64
CA SER A 325 -1.98 8.80 -14.83
C SER A 325 -3.16 8.22 -15.62
N LEU A 326 -3.33 8.65 -16.87
CA LEU A 326 -4.36 8.08 -17.74
C LEU A 326 -4.09 6.60 -18.07
N ALA A 327 -2.82 6.18 -18.10
CA ALA A 327 -2.49 4.76 -18.24
C ALA A 327 -2.99 3.93 -17.04
N HIS A 328 -2.86 4.42 -15.81
CA HIS A 328 -3.44 3.74 -14.64
C HIS A 328 -4.97 3.67 -14.72
N VAL A 329 -5.62 4.76 -15.14
CA VAL A 329 -7.09 4.76 -15.34
C VAL A 329 -7.49 3.75 -16.43
N ALA A 330 -6.75 3.68 -17.54
CA ALA A 330 -6.97 2.68 -18.58
C ALA A 330 -6.73 1.23 -18.09
N MET A 331 -6.00 1.06 -17.01
CA MET A 331 -5.76 -0.22 -16.33
C MET A 331 -6.68 -0.44 -15.11
N GLY A 332 -7.80 0.28 -15.01
CA GLY A 332 -8.87 0.01 -14.04
C GLY A 332 -8.85 0.88 -12.78
N ALA A 333 -7.99 1.89 -12.69
CA ALA A 333 -8.02 2.81 -11.55
C ALA A 333 -9.19 3.79 -11.65
N ASP A 334 -10.01 3.89 -10.59
CA ASP A 334 -11.10 4.88 -10.44
C ASP A 334 -10.67 6.12 -9.61
N ALA A 335 -9.42 6.15 -9.19
CA ALA A 335 -8.80 7.29 -8.52
C ALA A 335 -7.38 7.51 -9.00
N VAL A 336 -6.96 8.78 -9.03
CA VAL A 336 -5.58 9.20 -9.28
C VAL A 336 -5.17 10.18 -8.19
N CYS A 337 -4.42 9.71 -7.23
CA CYS A 337 -3.92 10.51 -6.13
C CYS A 337 -2.38 10.53 -6.13
N TYR A 338 -1.83 11.55 -5.51
CA TYR A 338 -0.39 11.81 -5.51
C TYR A 338 0.14 12.03 -4.10
N PHE A 339 1.31 11.56 -3.82
CA PHE A 339 2.14 12.16 -2.80
C PHE A 339 2.89 13.33 -3.44
N GLN A 340 2.60 14.61 -3.11
CA GLN A 340 1.57 15.10 -2.23
C GLN A 340 0.95 16.39 -2.84
N TRP A 341 -0.05 17.00 -2.16
CA TRP A 341 -0.63 18.24 -2.67
C TRP A 341 0.39 19.38 -2.75
N ARG A 342 0.92 19.85 -1.60
CA ARG A 342 1.91 20.94 -1.55
C ARG A 342 3.28 20.38 -1.14
N GLN A 343 4.32 20.73 -1.89
CA GLN A 343 5.69 20.29 -1.64
C GLN A 343 6.16 20.70 -0.24
N SER A 344 6.70 19.74 0.54
CA SER A 344 7.13 19.95 1.92
C SER A 344 8.15 21.07 2.08
N ARG A 345 8.01 21.86 3.14
CA ARG A 345 8.92 22.98 3.46
C ARG A 345 10.31 22.50 3.89
N SER A 346 10.33 21.37 4.57
CA SER A 346 11.51 20.83 5.26
C SER A 346 11.35 19.34 5.49
N GLY A 347 12.33 18.71 6.09
CA GLY A 347 12.33 17.27 6.38
C GLY A 347 12.92 16.45 5.25
N ALA A 348 12.85 15.13 5.39
CA ALA A 348 13.47 14.20 4.47
C ALA A 348 12.87 14.25 3.06
N GLU A 349 11.61 14.67 2.93
CA GLU A 349 10.86 14.73 1.66
C GLU A 349 10.77 16.13 1.04
N LYS A 350 11.58 17.07 1.51
CA LYS A 350 11.61 18.44 0.98
C LYS A 350 11.78 18.51 -0.54
N PHE A 351 12.49 17.57 -1.13
CA PHE A 351 12.79 17.53 -2.56
C PHE A 351 11.89 16.56 -3.34
N HIS A 352 10.94 15.89 -2.67
CA HIS A 352 9.92 15.13 -3.36
C HIS A 352 9.00 16.08 -4.13
N SER A 353 8.63 15.70 -5.36
CA SER A 353 7.69 16.52 -6.15
C SER A 353 6.29 16.53 -5.53
N ALA A 354 5.49 17.50 -5.92
CA ALA A 354 4.12 17.65 -5.44
C ALA A 354 3.22 18.22 -6.53
N MET A 355 1.91 18.13 -6.36
CA MET A 355 0.93 18.75 -7.26
C MET A 355 1.13 20.26 -7.32
N LEU A 356 1.39 20.88 -6.17
CA LEU A 356 1.78 22.29 -6.06
C LEU A 356 3.26 22.36 -5.60
N PRO A 357 4.23 22.48 -6.53
CA PRO A 357 5.64 22.56 -6.19
C PRO A 357 6.02 23.90 -5.56
N HIS A 358 7.24 24.01 -5.02
CA HIS A 358 7.77 25.28 -4.47
C HIS A 358 7.77 26.42 -5.50
N ALA A 359 7.81 26.11 -6.79
CA ALA A 359 7.73 27.10 -7.88
C ALA A 359 6.30 27.69 -8.04
N GLY A 360 5.30 27.15 -7.32
CA GLY A 360 3.93 27.67 -7.31
C GLY A 360 3.08 27.33 -8.54
N GLU A 361 1.96 28.02 -8.67
CA GLU A 361 0.91 27.74 -9.68
C GLU A 361 1.33 28.03 -11.13
N ASP A 362 2.39 28.79 -11.36
CA ASP A 362 2.91 29.08 -12.70
C ASP A 362 3.89 27.99 -13.21
N SER A 363 4.11 26.93 -12.44
CA SER A 363 4.98 25.80 -12.82
C SER A 363 4.35 24.92 -13.91
N GLN A 364 5.20 24.20 -14.67
CA GLN A 364 4.73 23.21 -15.64
C GLN A 364 3.96 22.08 -14.95
N THR A 365 4.48 21.60 -13.81
CA THR A 365 3.82 20.54 -13.03
C THR A 365 2.39 20.93 -12.64
N PHE A 366 2.17 22.15 -12.16
CA PHE A 366 0.82 22.58 -11.79
C PHE A 366 -0.11 22.74 -13.00
N ARG A 367 0.42 23.12 -14.16
CA ARG A 367 -0.35 23.15 -15.42
C ARG A 367 -0.78 21.73 -15.84
N ASP A 368 0.15 20.75 -15.78
CA ASP A 368 -0.14 19.35 -16.08
C ASP A 368 -1.18 18.77 -15.09
N VAL A 369 -1.08 19.13 -13.80
CA VAL A 369 -2.05 18.78 -12.76
C VAL A 369 -3.45 19.33 -13.09
N CYS A 370 -3.55 20.60 -13.50
CA CYS A 370 -4.82 21.19 -13.92
C CYS A 370 -5.37 20.59 -15.23
N GLU A 371 -4.50 20.19 -16.15
CA GLU A 371 -4.88 19.50 -17.39
C GLU A 371 -5.49 18.13 -17.06
N LEU A 372 -4.80 17.33 -16.26
CA LEU A 372 -5.29 16.02 -15.85
C LEU A 372 -6.65 16.09 -15.16
N GLY A 373 -6.85 17.07 -14.23
CA GLY A 373 -8.14 17.23 -13.55
C GLY A 373 -9.31 17.51 -14.52
N ARG A 374 -9.06 18.24 -15.62
CA ARG A 374 -10.06 18.45 -16.67
C ARG A 374 -10.32 17.18 -17.49
N ASP A 375 -9.26 16.46 -17.85
CA ASP A 375 -9.36 15.23 -18.64
C ASP A 375 -10.11 14.15 -17.89
N LEU A 376 -9.81 13.95 -16.58
CA LEU A 376 -10.54 13.02 -15.72
C LEU A 376 -12.02 13.40 -15.60
N GLY A 377 -12.34 14.70 -15.50
CA GLY A 377 -13.72 15.19 -15.52
C GLY A 377 -14.43 14.84 -16.83
N THR A 378 -13.77 15.04 -17.97
CA THR A 378 -14.31 14.69 -19.30
C THR A 378 -14.57 13.18 -19.42
N LEU A 379 -13.61 12.34 -19.03
CA LEU A 379 -13.77 10.88 -19.06
C LEU A 379 -14.93 10.40 -18.19
N ALA A 380 -15.12 11.01 -17.01
CA ALA A 380 -16.25 10.71 -16.16
C ALA A 380 -17.59 11.08 -16.82
N ASP A 381 -17.68 12.25 -17.45
CA ASP A 381 -18.88 12.72 -18.16
C ASP A 381 -19.18 11.85 -19.40
N GLU A 382 -18.16 11.25 -20.02
CA GLU A 382 -18.28 10.31 -21.13
C GLU A 382 -18.64 8.87 -20.71
N GLY A 383 -18.78 8.61 -19.40
CA GLY A 383 -19.31 7.35 -18.88
C GLY A 383 -18.26 6.31 -18.48
N LEU A 384 -17.01 6.71 -18.22
CA LEU A 384 -15.97 5.79 -17.79
C LEU A 384 -16.16 5.29 -16.35
N LEU A 385 -16.91 6.04 -15.52
CA LEU A 385 -17.12 5.70 -14.12
C LEU A 385 -17.82 4.35 -13.91
N GLY A 386 -17.29 3.59 -12.94
CA GLY A 386 -17.83 2.28 -12.58
C GLY A 386 -17.65 1.21 -13.67
N THR A 387 -16.88 1.51 -14.72
CA THR A 387 -16.49 0.48 -15.69
C THR A 387 -15.44 -0.43 -15.08
N LYS A 388 -15.41 -1.67 -15.55
CA LYS A 388 -14.41 -2.67 -15.14
C LYS A 388 -13.61 -3.10 -16.35
N LEU A 389 -12.36 -3.46 -16.16
CA LEU A 389 -11.57 -4.07 -17.22
C LEU A 389 -12.21 -5.39 -17.66
N ALA A 390 -12.31 -5.58 -18.98
CA ALA A 390 -12.71 -6.85 -19.53
C ALA A 390 -11.65 -7.91 -19.18
N LYS A 391 -12.12 -9.08 -18.73
CA LYS A 391 -11.24 -10.22 -18.48
C LYS A 391 -10.57 -10.67 -19.77
N SER A 392 -9.26 -10.86 -19.72
CA SER A 392 -8.47 -11.42 -20.83
C SER A 392 -8.67 -12.93 -20.96
N SER A 393 -8.26 -13.50 -22.08
CA SER A 393 -8.21 -14.95 -22.25
C SER A 393 -6.94 -15.59 -21.67
N VAL A 394 -5.91 -14.80 -21.38
CA VAL A 394 -4.61 -15.25 -20.87
C VAL A 394 -4.39 -14.69 -19.48
N ALA A 395 -4.01 -15.56 -18.53
CA ALA A 395 -3.53 -15.19 -17.21
C ALA A 395 -2.02 -15.40 -17.09
N ILE A 396 -1.35 -14.46 -16.42
CA ILE A 396 0.00 -14.63 -15.88
C ILE A 396 -0.14 -14.71 -14.36
N VAL A 397 0.19 -15.87 -13.81
CA VAL A 397 0.00 -16.13 -12.38
C VAL A 397 1.20 -15.62 -11.59
N PHE A 398 0.93 -14.78 -10.58
CA PHE A 398 1.93 -14.22 -9.66
C PHE A 398 1.81 -14.84 -8.27
N ASP A 399 2.94 -15.18 -7.63
CA ASP A 399 2.96 -15.79 -6.30
C ASP A 399 3.98 -15.11 -5.38
N TYR A 400 3.47 -14.46 -4.33
CA TYR A 400 4.29 -13.73 -3.33
C TYR A 400 5.21 -14.65 -2.53
N GLU A 401 4.78 -15.87 -2.21
CA GLU A 401 5.61 -16.82 -1.45
C GLU A 401 6.77 -17.33 -2.30
N SER A 402 6.55 -17.57 -3.59
CA SER A 402 7.61 -17.94 -4.53
C SER A 402 8.61 -16.80 -4.74
N GLU A 403 8.15 -15.54 -4.81
CA GLU A 403 9.02 -14.38 -4.84
C GLU A 403 9.92 -14.37 -3.59
N TRP A 404 9.32 -14.44 -2.40
CA TRP A 404 10.07 -14.42 -1.15
C TRP A 404 11.06 -15.58 -0.99
N ALA A 405 10.72 -16.77 -1.47
CA ALA A 405 11.61 -17.91 -1.43
C ALA A 405 12.79 -17.76 -2.40
N SER A 406 12.58 -17.12 -3.55
CA SER A 406 13.63 -16.91 -4.56
C SER A 406 14.66 -15.84 -4.15
N GLU A 407 14.31 -14.94 -3.22
CA GLU A 407 15.22 -13.90 -2.72
C GLU A 407 16.35 -14.44 -1.82
N HIS A 408 16.36 -15.73 -1.50
CA HIS A 408 17.40 -16.32 -0.67
C HIS A 408 18.75 -16.36 -1.41
N THR A 409 19.85 -16.04 -0.69
CA THR A 409 21.19 -15.94 -1.31
C THR A 409 21.83 -17.29 -1.64
N ALA A 410 21.44 -18.38 -0.98
CA ALA A 410 21.98 -19.74 -1.21
C ALA A 410 21.17 -20.52 -2.26
N THR A 411 20.94 -19.91 -3.41
CA THR A 411 20.28 -20.49 -4.59
C THR A 411 21.31 -20.90 -5.65
N PRO A 412 20.93 -21.72 -6.65
CA PRO A 412 21.83 -22.07 -7.76
C PRO A 412 22.40 -20.86 -8.50
N THR A 413 21.67 -19.75 -8.53
CA THR A 413 22.10 -18.45 -9.08
C THR A 413 21.37 -17.33 -8.40
N GLN A 414 22.05 -16.20 -8.21
CA GLN A 414 21.44 -14.95 -7.72
C GLN A 414 20.95 -14.04 -8.87
N ASN A 415 21.04 -14.51 -10.12
CA ASN A 415 20.67 -13.72 -11.29
C ASN A 415 19.21 -13.93 -11.71
N VAL A 416 18.45 -14.79 -11.05
CA VAL A 416 17.03 -15.00 -11.28
C VAL A 416 16.24 -14.21 -10.24
N HIS A 417 15.48 -13.24 -10.70
CA HIS A 417 14.52 -12.49 -9.88
C HIS A 417 13.12 -12.91 -10.29
N HIS A 418 12.30 -13.25 -9.31
CA HIS A 418 10.95 -13.81 -9.55
C HIS A 418 10.10 -12.94 -10.49
N VAL A 419 10.17 -11.63 -10.34
CA VAL A 419 9.36 -10.67 -11.11
C VAL A 419 9.81 -10.56 -12.58
N ASP A 420 11.07 -10.85 -12.91
CA ASP A 420 11.60 -10.66 -14.27
C ASP A 420 10.90 -11.55 -15.30
N GLU A 421 10.56 -12.79 -14.94
CA GLU A 421 9.88 -13.70 -15.87
C GLU A 421 8.42 -13.34 -16.13
N PRO A 422 7.55 -13.11 -15.09
CA PRO A 422 6.18 -12.63 -15.32
C PRO A 422 6.14 -11.36 -16.17
N LEU A 423 7.03 -10.40 -15.89
CA LEU A 423 7.12 -9.16 -16.65
C LEU A 423 7.58 -9.41 -18.11
N ALA A 424 8.54 -10.33 -18.33
CA ALA A 424 8.97 -10.68 -19.69
C ALA A 424 7.85 -11.36 -20.49
N TRP A 425 7.05 -12.24 -19.86
CA TRP A 425 5.87 -12.83 -20.49
C TRP A 425 4.81 -11.77 -20.82
N PHE A 426 4.56 -10.85 -19.88
CA PHE A 426 3.61 -9.75 -20.10
C PHE A 426 3.99 -8.90 -21.30
N ARG A 427 5.28 -8.50 -21.41
CA ARG A 427 5.82 -7.77 -22.56
C ARG A 427 5.69 -8.56 -23.87
N ALA A 428 6.12 -9.81 -23.87
CA ALA A 428 6.12 -10.64 -25.07
C ALA A 428 4.70 -10.84 -25.63
N LEU A 429 3.70 -10.98 -24.77
CA LEU A 429 2.29 -11.05 -25.18
C LEU A 429 1.80 -9.71 -25.74
N ALA A 430 2.11 -8.61 -25.05
CA ALA A 430 1.76 -7.27 -25.52
C ALA A 430 2.37 -6.95 -26.88
N ASP A 431 3.64 -7.33 -27.14
CA ASP A 431 4.33 -7.12 -28.40
C ASP A 431 3.65 -7.82 -29.59
N VAL A 432 2.94 -8.90 -29.34
CA VAL A 432 2.17 -9.62 -30.38
C VAL A 432 0.67 -9.27 -30.37
N GLY A 433 0.27 -8.26 -29.58
CA GLY A 433 -1.11 -7.77 -29.49
C GLY A 433 -2.05 -8.65 -28.65
N VAL A 434 -1.52 -9.46 -27.76
CA VAL A 434 -2.28 -10.29 -26.83
C VAL A 434 -2.32 -9.61 -25.46
N THR A 435 -3.51 -9.28 -24.98
CA THR A 435 -3.72 -8.79 -23.61
C THR A 435 -3.69 -9.96 -22.63
N ALA A 436 -2.98 -9.80 -21.53
CA ALA A 436 -2.95 -10.77 -20.44
C ALA A 436 -3.29 -10.08 -19.11
N ASP A 437 -4.02 -10.77 -18.24
CA ASP A 437 -4.24 -10.36 -16.87
C ASP A 437 -3.11 -10.93 -15.98
N VAL A 438 -2.55 -10.11 -15.11
CA VAL A 438 -1.65 -10.59 -14.06
C VAL A 438 -2.50 -10.87 -12.81
N VAL A 439 -2.51 -12.11 -12.37
CA VAL A 439 -3.41 -12.55 -11.28
C VAL A 439 -2.66 -13.28 -10.18
N PRO A 440 -3.00 -13.05 -8.90
CA PRO A 440 -2.41 -13.80 -7.80
C PRO A 440 -2.73 -15.31 -7.90
N ILE A 441 -1.84 -16.14 -7.37
CA ILE A 441 -1.99 -17.61 -7.40
C ILE A 441 -3.26 -18.13 -6.74
N ARG A 442 -3.83 -17.41 -5.77
CA ARG A 442 -5.09 -17.76 -5.12
C ARG A 442 -6.34 -17.29 -5.87
N SER A 443 -6.16 -16.61 -7.02
CA SER A 443 -7.26 -16.21 -7.90
C SER A 443 -7.85 -17.41 -8.64
N ASN A 444 -9.01 -17.20 -9.28
CA ASN A 444 -9.66 -18.24 -10.10
C ASN A 444 -9.06 -18.25 -11.53
N TRP A 445 -7.77 -18.60 -11.65
CA TRP A 445 -7.04 -18.58 -12.93
C TRP A 445 -7.38 -19.76 -13.85
N ASP A 446 -8.08 -20.78 -13.40
CA ASP A 446 -8.66 -21.86 -14.21
C ASP A 446 -9.84 -21.42 -15.09
N GLU A 447 -10.35 -20.20 -14.90
CA GLU A 447 -11.33 -19.59 -15.79
C GLU A 447 -10.74 -18.98 -17.08
N TYR A 448 -9.43 -18.97 -17.24
CA TYR A 448 -8.74 -18.46 -18.42
C TYR A 448 -8.47 -19.56 -19.44
N ASP A 449 -8.41 -19.21 -20.73
CA ASP A 449 -8.09 -20.17 -21.80
C ASP A 449 -6.63 -20.65 -21.69
N VAL A 450 -5.74 -19.77 -21.24
CA VAL A 450 -4.33 -20.04 -21.01
C VAL A 450 -3.90 -19.43 -19.68
N ALA A 451 -3.25 -20.25 -18.83
CA ALA A 451 -2.57 -19.78 -17.64
C ALA A 451 -1.07 -20.01 -17.76
N ILE A 452 -0.28 -18.96 -17.59
CA ILE A 452 1.18 -18.99 -17.59
C ILE A 452 1.64 -18.86 -16.13
N LEU A 453 2.41 -19.81 -15.64
CA LEU A 453 2.91 -19.86 -14.26
C LEU A 453 4.45 -19.66 -14.27
N PRO A 454 4.93 -18.45 -14.55
CA PRO A 454 6.37 -18.20 -14.60
C PRO A 454 6.94 -18.16 -13.19
N SER A 455 8.07 -18.82 -12.98
CA SER A 455 8.81 -18.82 -11.70
C SER A 455 7.99 -19.19 -10.46
N VAL A 456 6.88 -19.91 -10.61
CA VAL A 456 6.12 -20.42 -9.47
C VAL A 456 6.94 -21.53 -8.80
N TYR A 457 7.57 -21.20 -7.69
CA TYR A 457 8.54 -22.03 -6.99
C TYR A 457 7.91 -22.87 -5.88
N ILE A 458 6.84 -22.35 -5.27
CA ILE A 458 6.10 -23.02 -4.19
C ILE A 458 4.68 -23.29 -4.66
N LEU A 459 4.24 -24.54 -4.58
CA LEU A 459 2.89 -24.94 -4.90
C LEU A 459 2.24 -25.65 -3.71
N SER A 460 1.06 -25.19 -3.31
CA SER A 460 0.19 -25.95 -2.42
C SER A 460 -0.34 -27.21 -3.14
N GLU A 461 -0.83 -28.20 -2.37
CA GLU A 461 -1.52 -29.36 -2.97
C GLU A 461 -2.74 -28.93 -3.80
N GLU A 462 -3.47 -27.90 -3.37
CA GLU A 462 -4.62 -27.37 -4.08
C GLU A 462 -4.19 -26.80 -5.45
N ASN A 463 -3.20 -25.91 -5.47
CA ASN A 463 -2.70 -25.31 -6.71
C ASN A 463 -2.02 -26.34 -7.64
N THR A 464 -1.43 -27.40 -7.07
CA THR A 464 -0.86 -28.51 -7.88
C THR A 464 -1.94 -29.31 -8.60
N ARG A 465 -3.15 -29.39 -8.06
CA ARG A 465 -4.27 -30.12 -8.67
C ARG A 465 -5.01 -29.31 -9.74
N ARG A 466 -4.89 -27.98 -9.71
CA ARG A 466 -5.46 -27.08 -10.71
C ARG A 466 -4.59 -27.06 -11.95
#